data_e3bdac74a7e38953ba4ef7aaea390d8b
#
_entry.id   e3bdac74a7e38953ba4ef7aaea390d8b
#
_cell.length_a   1.000
_cell.length_b   1.000
_cell.length_c   1.000
_cell.angle_alpha   90.00
_cell.angle_beta   90.00
_cell.angle_gamma   90.00
#
_symmetry.space_group_name_H-M   'P 1'
#
loop_
_entity.id
_entity.type
_entity.pdbx_description
1 polymer ?
#
loop_
_entity_poly.entity_id
_entity_poly.type
_entity_poly.pdbx_seq_one_letter_code
_entity_poly.pdbx_strand_id
1 'polypeptide(L)'
;SIAEEVSGMPGLCRTCEDGGIGFDFRLAMGIPDFWIKSLKHKPDEHWDMFEMWHELTNRPKKERTIAYAESHDQALVGDKSLAFWLMDKEMYFNMGIDDKNLVVDRGIALHKMIRLITISLGGEGYLNFIGNEFGHPEWVDFPRVGNDWSYQYARRQWSLADNESL
;
A
#
# COMPACT_ATOMS: atom_id res chain seq x y z
N SER A 1 6.18 12.98 15.88
CA SER A 1 7.20 12.66 14.87
C SER A 1 7.07 11.20 14.43
N ILE A 2 7.31 10.93 13.15
CA ILE A 2 7.27 9.60 12.55
C ILE A 2 8.61 9.39 11.86
N ALA A 3 9.29 8.27 12.19
CA ALA A 3 10.55 7.93 11.55
C ALA A 3 10.29 7.02 10.35
N GLU A 4 10.94 7.32 9.25
CA GLU A 4 11.08 6.45 8.09
C GLU A 4 12.48 5.82 8.12
N GLU A 5 12.53 4.52 8.45
CA GLU A 5 13.80 3.84 8.63
C GLU A 5 13.61 2.33 8.43
N VAL A 6 14.38 1.74 7.52
CA VAL A 6 14.21 0.36 7.03
C VAL A 6 15.10 -0.67 7.74
N SER A 7 16.21 -0.24 8.37
CA SER A 7 17.20 -1.18 8.92
C SER A 7 16.72 -1.95 10.14
N GLY A 8 15.56 -1.58 10.71
CA GLY A 8 15.08 -2.17 11.96
C GLY A 8 15.86 -1.73 13.20
N MET A 9 16.55 -0.59 13.12
CA MET A 9 17.32 -0.02 14.23
C MET A 9 16.50 0.00 15.52
N PRO A 10 16.98 -0.62 16.61
CA PRO A 10 16.28 -0.63 17.88
C PRO A 10 16.34 0.72 18.60
N GLY A 11 15.32 1.03 19.39
CA GLY A 11 15.31 2.24 20.21
C GLY A 11 14.91 3.51 19.46
N LEU A 12 14.46 3.41 18.22
CA LEU A 12 14.07 4.56 17.41
C LEU A 12 12.92 5.36 18.06
N CYS A 13 11.92 4.64 18.59
CA CYS A 13 10.77 5.22 19.28
C CYS A 13 10.88 5.17 20.82
N ARG A 14 12.06 4.84 21.35
CA ARG A 14 12.32 4.93 22.78
C ARG A 14 12.66 6.38 23.14
N THR A 15 12.29 6.82 24.34
CA THR A 15 12.59 8.17 24.80
C THR A 15 14.10 8.42 24.88
N CYS A 16 14.52 9.68 24.72
CA CYS A 16 15.94 10.05 24.87
C CYS A 16 16.47 9.75 26.29
N GLU A 17 15.62 9.88 27.30
CA GLU A 17 15.93 9.55 28.71
C GLU A 17 16.26 8.07 28.90
N ASP A 18 15.60 7.19 28.12
CA ASP A 18 15.83 5.74 28.11
C ASP A 18 16.94 5.34 27.10
N GLY A 19 17.68 6.30 26.57
CA GLY A 19 18.76 6.04 25.62
C GLY A 19 18.29 5.77 24.18
N GLY A 20 17.06 6.17 23.83
CA GLY A 20 16.51 6.11 22.48
C GLY A 20 16.69 7.40 21.70
N ILE A 21 16.14 7.42 20.46
CA ILE A 21 16.21 8.59 19.56
C ILE A 21 15.01 9.54 19.78
N GLY A 22 13.88 9.05 20.29
CA GLY A 22 12.76 9.86 20.71
C GLY A 22 11.69 10.13 19.66
N PHE A 23 11.62 9.34 18.58
CA PHE A 23 10.47 9.40 17.69
C PHE A 23 9.20 8.84 18.34
N ASP A 24 8.04 9.41 17.99
CA ASP A 24 6.75 8.95 18.51
C ASP A 24 6.32 7.65 17.85
N PHE A 25 6.57 7.50 16.56
CA PHE A 25 6.25 6.33 15.74
C PHE A 25 7.35 6.05 14.72
N ARG A 26 7.32 4.83 14.18
CA ARG A 26 8.07 4.47 12.98
C ARG A 26 7.16 3.88 11.91
N LEU A 27 7.53 4.00 10.65
CA LEU A 27 6.84 3.32 9.55
C LEU A 27 7.14 1.81 9.59
N ALA A 28 6.10 1.00 9.43
CA ALA A 28 6.22 -0.47 9.35
C ALA A 28 6.58 -0.89 7.91
N MET A 29 7.79 -0.56 7.47
CA MET A 29 8.24 -0.67 6.08
C MET A 29 8.29 -2.11 5.53
N GLY A 30 8.34 -3.13 6.39
CA GLY A 30 8.26 -4.53 5.98
C GLY A 30 6.88 -4.96 5.48
N ILE A 31 5.81 -4.27 5.89
CA ILE A 31 4.43 -4.63 5.51
C ILE A 31 4.16 -4.45 4.01
N PRO A 32 4.44 -3.29 3.39
CA PRO A 32 4.26 -3.14 1.95
C PRO A 32 5.13 -4.09 1.14
N ASP A 33 6.35 -4.37 1.57
CA ASP A 33 7.22 -5.34 0.90
C ASP A 33 6.64 -6.76 0.96
N PHE A 34 6.05 -7.15 2.09
CA PHE A 34 5.33 -8.41 2.22
C PHE A 34 4.17 -8.50 1.23
N TRP A 35 3.34 -7.45 1.11
CA TRP A 35 2.21 -7.45 0.18
C TRP A 35 2.65 -7.55 -1.27
N ILE A 36 3.64 -6.77 -1.69
CA ILE A 36 4.18 -6.84 -3.05
C ILE A 36 4.74 -8.23 -3.35
N LYS A 37 5.53 -8.78 -2.44
CA LYS A 37 6.08 -10.13 -2.60
C LYS A 37 4.99 -11.18 -2.72
N SER A 38 3.94 -11.07 -1.91
CA SER A 38 2.80 -11.98 -1.97
C SER A 38 2.07 -11.89 -3.31
N LEU A 39 1.77 -10.68 -3.76
CA LEU A 39 1.09 -10.45 -5.05
C LEU A 39 1.92 -10.90 -6.26
N LYS A 40 3.23 -10.73 -6.20
CA LYS A 40 4.14 -11.13 -7.30
C LYS A 40 4.30 -12.64 -7.45
N HIS A 41 4.30 -13.37 -6.35
CA HIS A 41 4.80 -14.74 -6.33
C HIS A 41 3.78 -15.80 -5.91
N LYS A 42 2.64 -15.39 -5.34
CA LYS A 42 1.65 -16.32 -4.81
C LYS A 42 0.24 -15.92 -5.28
N PRO A 43 -0.50 -16.78 -5.96
CA PRO A 43 -1.95 -16.59 -6.10
C PRO A 43 -2.58 -16.59 -4.71
N ASP A 44 -3.66 -15.80 -4.53
CA ASP A 44 -4.26 -15.55 -3.21
C ASP A 44 -4.80 -16.82 -2.53
N GLU A 45 -5.23 -17.83 -3.26
CA GLU A 45 -5.59 -19.14 -2.72
C GLU A 45 -4.42 -19.88 -2.05
N HIS A 46 -3.18 -19.46 -2.29
CA HIS A 46 -1.96 -20.01 -1.68
C HIS A 46 -1.35 -19.10 -0.60
N TRP A 47 -2.06 -18.03 -0.21
CA TRP A 47 -1.57 -17.19 0.88
C TRP A 47 -1.67 -17.92 2.21
N ASP A 48 -0.57 -17.91 2.95
CA ASP A 48 -0.52 -18.46 4.29
C ASP A 48 -0.99 -17.42 5.30
N MET A 49 -2.09 -17.71 5.98
CA MET A 49 -2.67 -16.81 6.98
C MET A 49 -1.79 -16.63 8.20
N PHE A 50 -0.98 -17.64 8.56
CA PHE A 50 -0.02 -17.52 9.65
C PHE A 50 1.16 -16.62 9.27
N GLU A 51 1.73 -16.81 8.06
CA GLU A 51 2.74 -15.91 7.51
C GLU A 51 2.23 -14.47 7.49
N MET A 52 1.03 -14.25 6.99
CA MET A 52 0.38 -12.94 6.93
C MET A 52 0.24 -12.31 8.34
N TRP A 53 -0.29 -13.05 9.28
CA TRP A 53 -0.43 -12.58 10.66
C TRP A 53 0.93 -12.25 11.27
N HIS A 54 1.91 -13.12 11.07
CA HIS A 54 3.27 -12.91 11.59
C HIS A 54 3.90 -11.63 11.04
N GLU A 55 3.89 -11.46 9.72
CA GLU A 55 4.49 -10.27 9.07
C GLU A 55 3.81 -8.97 9.49
N LEU A 56 2.49 -8.96 9.63
CA LEU A 56 1.74 -7.79 10.04
C LEU A 56 1.89 -7.45 11.54
N THR A 57 2.20 -8.43 12.38
CA THR A 57 2.34 -8.23 13.83
C THR A 57 3.79 -8.25 14.32
N ASN A 58 4.75 -8.62 13.46
CA ASN A 58 6.17 -8.69 13.81
C ASN A 58 6.77 -7.28 13.85
N ARG A 59 6.80 -6.71 15.02
CA ARG A 59 7.33 -5.37 15.27
C ARG A 59 8.18 -5.31 16.55
N PRO A 60 9.11 -4.33 16.64
CA PRO A 60 9.93 -4.15 17.82
C PRO A 60 9.08 -3.95 19.08
N LYS A 61 9.43 -4.66 20.15
CA LYS A 61 8.73 -4.50 21.43
C LYS A 61 8.87 -3.08 21.95
N LYS A 62 7.75 -2.50 22.41
CA LYS A 62 7.66 -1.16 22.97
C LYS A 62 7.88 -0.02 21.94
N GLU A 63 7.88 -0.31 20.66
CA GLU A 63 7.89 0.71 19.62
C GLU A 63 6.54 0.77 18.93
N ARG A 64 6.03 1.98 18.75
CA ARG A 64 4.77 2.23 18.06
C ARG A 64 5.01 2.35 16.57
N THR A 65 4.13 1.74 15.78
CA THR A 65 4.26 1.68 14.33
C THR A 65 3.06 2.29 13.62
N ILE A 66 3.32 2.88 12.46
CA ILE A 66 2.31 3.26 11.47
C ILE A 66 2.36 2.23 10.35
N ALA A 67 1.28 1.46 10.21
CA ALA A 67 1.15 0.47 9.17
C ALA A 67 0.74 1.09 7.82
N TYR A 68 1.08 0.45 6.73
CA TYR A 68 0.58 0.81 5.40
C TYR A 68 0.74 -0.36 4.44
N ALA A 69 -0.13 -0.43 3.45
CA ALA A 69 -0.07 -1.48 2.43
C ALA A 69 0.80 -1.06 1.24
N GLU A 70 0.81 0.23 0.92
CA GLU A 70 1.68 0.85 -0.09
C GLU A 70 1.86 2.34 0.18
N SER A 71 2.90 2.91 -0.39
CA SER A 71 3.15 4.34 -0.50
C SER A 71 3.62 4.68 -1.92
N HIS A 72 4.08 5.92 -2.13
CA HIS A 72 4.72 6.31 -3.41
C HIS A 72 5.96 5.47 -3.73
N ASP A 73 6.66 4.97 -2.73
CA ASP A 73 7.86 4.13 -2.95
C ASP A 73 7.52 2.85 -3.68
N GLN A 74 6.47 2.16 -3.25
CA GLN A 74 6.04 0.91 -3.90
C GLN A 74 5.33 1.19 -5.22
N ALA A 75 4.43 2.18 -5.24
CA ALA A 75 3.57 2.45 -6.38
C ALA A 75 4.29 3.12 -7.55
N LEU A 76 5.29 3.95 -7.29
CA LEU A 76 5.97 4.78 -8.30
C LEU A 76 7.43 4.38 -8.49
N VAL A 77 8.17 4.17 -7.40
CA VAL A 77 9.61 3.85 -7.44
C VAL A 77 9.83 2.36 -7.62
N GLY A 78 9.07 1.55 -6.90
CA GLY A 78 9.24 0.10 -6.88
C GLY A 78 8.77 -0.61 -8.15
N ASP A 79 7.62 -0.24 -8.70
CA ASP A 79 7.09 -0.82 -9.94
C ASP A 79 5.69 -0.26 -10.30
N LYS A 80 4.62 -0.71 -9.58
CA LYS A 80 3.22 -0.33 -9.82
C LYS A 80 2.40 -0.43 -8.53
N SER A 81 1.25 0.24 -8.51
CA SER A 81 0.36 0.23 -7.35
C SER A 81 -0.21 -1.18 -7.07
N LEU A 82 -0.68 -1.40 -5.84
CA LEU A 82 -1.35 -2.65 -5.47
C LEU A 82 -2.55 -2.95 -6.37
N ALA A 83 -3.31 -1.94 -6.75
CA ALA A 83 -4.43 -2.10 -7.67
C ALA A 83 -3.97 -2.68 -9.02
N PHE A 84 -2.87 -2.16 -9.57
CA PHE A 84 -2.29 -2.70 -10.81
C PHE A 84 -1.63 -4.07 -10.64
N TRP A 85 -1.10 -4.42 -9.46
CA TRP A 85 -0.67 -5.78 -9.18
C TRP A 85 -1.83 -6.77 -9.20
N LEU A 86 -3.00 -6.36 -8.72
CA LEU A 86 -4.19 -7.20 -8.62
C LEU A 86 -4.97 -7.33 -9.93
N MET A 87 -5.06 -6.26 -10.72
CA MET A 87 -5.98 -6.17 -11.86
C MET A 87 -5.29 -5.94 -13.21
N ASP A 88 -4.06 -5.45 -13.21
CA ASP A 88 -3.21 -5.19 -14.36
C ASP A 88 -3.95 -4.48 -15.53
N LYS A 89 -3.85 -5.00 -16.73
CA LYS A 89 -4.44 -4.43 -17.94
C LYS A 89 -5.98 -4.29 -17.90
N GLU A 90 -6.65 -5.08 -17.06
CA GLU A 90 -8.11 -5.02 -16.95
C GLU A 90 -8.57 -3.65 -16.41
N MET A 91 -7.72 -2.94 -15.66
CA MET A 91 -8.01 -1.59 -15.19
C MET A 91 -8.20 -0.56 -16.31
N TYR A 92 -7.68 -0.81 -17.51
CA TYR A 92 -7.85 0.12 -18.62
C TYR A 92 -9.21 0.01 -19.33
N PHE A 93 -9.92 -1.12 -19.15
CA PHE A 93 -11.06 -1.42 -19.98
C PHE A 93 -12.32 -1.85 -19.22
N ASN A 94 -12.19 -2.24 -17.95
CA ASN A 94 -13.25 -2.93 -17.23
C ASN A 94 -13.50 -2.35 -15.82
N MET A 95 -13.25 -1.05 -15.61
CA MET A 95 -13.47 -0.39 -14.32
C MET A 95 -14.85 0.28 -14.21
N GLY A 96 -15.69 0.21 -15.24
CA GLY A 96 -17.03 0.75 -15.21
C GLY A 96 -17.96 -0.02 -14.28
N ILE A 97 -18.89 0.66 -13.60
CA ILE A 97 -19.79 0.08 -12.61
C ILE A 97 -20.68 -1.03 -13.18
N ASP A 98 -20.98 -0.99 -14.49
CA ASP A 98 -21.79 -2.00 -15.19
C ASP A 98 -20.92 -3.11 -15.80
N ASP A 99 -19.61 -2.99 -15.76
CA ASP A 99 -18.71 -4.00 -16.28
C ASP A 99 -18.71 -5.25 -15.39
N LYS A 100 -18.77 -6.41 -16.02
CA LYS A 100 -18.69 -7.70 -15.33
C LYS A 100 -17.36 -8.36 -15.67
N ASN A 101 -16.37 -8.12 -14.84
CA ASN A 101 -15.05 -8.70 -15.00
C ASN A 101 -14.59 -9.33 -13.70
N LEU A 102 -14.46 -10.65 -13.69
CA LEU A 102 -14.07 -11.40 -12.48
C LEU A 102 -12.70 -10.98 -11.93
N VAL A 103 -11.77 -10.59 -12.79
CA VAL A 103 -10.43 -10.12 -12.36
C VAL A 103 -10.55 -8.81 -11.60
N VAL A 104 -11.37 -7.89 -12.10
CA VAL A 104 -11.60 -6.58 -11.45
C VAL A 104 -12.35 -6.78 -10.14
N ASP A 105 -13.46 -7.53 -10.15
CA ASP A 105 -14.25 -7.81 -8.93
C ASP A 105 -13.40 -8.43 -7.83
N ARG A 106 -12.60 -9.44 -8.18
CA ARG A 106 -11.66 -10.09 -7.25
C ARG A 106 -10.56 -9.14 -6.80
N GLY A 107 -10.00 -8.34 -7.71
CA GLY A 107 -8.97 -7.36 -7.40
C GLY A 107 -9.44 -6.30 -6.42
N ILE A 108 -10.64 -5.76 -6.60
CA ILE A 108 -11.27 -4.81 -5.67
C ILE A 108 -11.49 -5.45 -4.29
N ALA A 109 -12.00 -6.68 -4.25
CA ALA A 109 -12.22 -7.39 -2.99
C ALA A 109 -10.90 -7.63 -2.23
N LEU A 110 -9.86 -8.08 -2.93
CA LEU A 110 -8.52 -8.29 -2.35
C LEU A 110 -7.88 -6.98 -1.91
N HIS A 111 -7.99 -5.91 -2.69
CA HIS A 111 -7.48 -4.59 -2.32
C HIS A 111 -8.11 -4.07 -1.01
N LYS A 112 -9.44 -4.21 -0.88
CA LYS A 112 -10.16 -3.87 0.36
C LYS A 112 -9.71 -4.73 1.53
N MET A 113 -9.54 -6.04 1.32
CA MET A 113 -9.10 -6.99 2.34
C MET A 113 -7.67 -6.69 2.82
N ILE A 114 -6.73 -6.47 1.90
CA ILE A 114 -5.34 -6.10 2.22
C ILE A 114 -5.32 -4.87 3.13
N ARG A 115 -6.06 -3.84 2.79
CA ARG A 115 -6.12 -2.61 3.58
C ARG A 115 -6.77 -2.83 4.95
N LEU A 116 -7.89 -3.56 4.99
CA LEU A 116 -8.57 -3.89 6.25
C LEU A 116 -7.67 -4.66 7.22
N ILE A 117 -6.98 -5.67 6.73
CA ILE A 117 -6.09 -6.48 7.57
C ILE A 117 -4.89 -5.65 8.02
N THR A 118 -4.32 -4.84 7.13
CA THR A 118 -3.17 -3.99 7.44
C THR A 118 -3.51 -2.95 8.52
N ILE A 119 -4.64 -2.24 8.39
CA ILE A 119 -5.06 -1.26 9.40
C ILE A 119 -5.42 -1.93 10.75
N SER A 120 -5.90 -3.16 10.70
CA SER A 120 -6.33 -3.88 11.90
C SER A 120 -5.19 -4.49 12.71
N LEU A 121 -4.09 -4.89 12.06
CA LEU A 121 -3.01 -5.65 12.69
C LEU A 121 -1.66 -4.92 12.74
N GLY A 122 -1.42 -4.01 11.80
CA GLY A 122 -0.07 -3.53 11.51
C GLY A 122 0.51 -2.48 12.47
N GLY A 123 -0.26 -1.94 13.40
CA GLY A 123 0.26 -0.93 14.34
C GLY A 123 -0.79 -0.05 14.97
N GLU A 124 -0.35 1.07 15.52
CA GLU A 124 -1.17 2.05 16.23
C GLU A 124 -1.83 3.09 15.29
N GLY A 125 -1.35 3.16 14.05
CA GLY A 125 -1.91 4.05 13.03
C GLY A 125 -1.75 3.47 11.64
N TYR A 126 -2.41 4.10 10.67
CA TYR A 126 -2.41 3.67 9.28
C TYR A 126 -2.10 4.85 8.34
N LEU A 127 -1.14 4.65 7.44
CA LEU A 127 -0.88 5.55 6.35
C LEU A 127 -1.66 5.09 5.12
N ASN A 128 -2.60 5.91 4.67
CA ASN A 128 -3.30 5.67 3.42
C ASN A 128 -2.59 6.36 2.28
N PHE A 129 -2.17 5.60 1.27
CA PHE A 129 -1.64 6.21 0.05
C PHE A 129 -2.77 6.92 -0.68
N ILE A 130 -2.59 8.20 -0.90
CA ILE A 130 -3.59 9.10 -1.48
C ILE A 130 -4.22 8.50 -2.76
N GLY A 131 -5.54 8.49 -2.85
CA GLY A 131 -6.32 7.89 -3.94
C GLY A 131 -6.84 6.48 -3.63
N ASN A 132 -6.23 5.75 -2.71
CA ASN A 132 -6.71 4.42 -2.34
C ASN A 132 -8.04 4.44 -1.60
N GLU A 133 -8.43 5.57 -1.02
CA GLU A 133 -9.73 5.76 -0.36
C GLU A 133 -10.92 5.58 -1.30
N PHE A 134 -10.76 5.88 -2.57
CA PHE A 134 -11.78 5.67 -3.60
C PHE A 134 -11.36 4.68 -4.72
N GLY A 135 -10.21 4.00 -4.55
CA GLY A 135 -9.74 3.01 -5.51
C GLY A 135 -9.34 3.61 -6.87
N HIS A 136 -8.58 4.71 -6.86
CA HIS A 136 -8.14 5.42 -8.06
C HIS A 136 -7.74 4.47 -9.20
N PRO A 137 -8.46 4.45 -10.33
CA PRO A 137 -8.34 3.41 -11.36
C PRO A 137 -7.24 3.67 -12.39
N GLU A 138 -6.56 4.81 -12.31
CA GLU A 138 -5.57 5.24 -13.30
C GLU A 138 -4.14 4.87 -12.90
N TRP A 139 -3.28 4.74 -13.92
CA TRP A 139 -1.84 4.58 -13.74
C TRP A 139 -1.23 5.79 -13.01
N VAL A 140 -0.26 5.53 -12.16
CA VAL A 140 0.50 6.56 -11.43
C VAL A 140 1.97 6.42 -11.80
N ASP A 141 2.59 7.52 -12.21
CA ASP A 141 3.98 7.53 -12.65
C ASP A 141 4.61 8.91 -12.46
N PHE A 142 5.93 8.97 -12.32
CA PHE A 142 6.67 10.21 -12.36
C PHE A 142 6.73 10.80 -13.78
N PRO A 143 6.86 12.14 -13.93
CA PRO A 143 7.26 12.72 -15.20
C PRO A 143 8.63 12.18 -15.62
N ARG A 144 8.71 11.55 -16.78
CA ARG A 144 9.92 10.93 -17.30
C ARG A 144 9.89 10.86 -18.84
N VAL A 145 11.02 10.53 -19.44
CA VAL A 145 11.12 10.44 -20.92
C VAL A 145 10.06 9.50 -21.52
N GLY A 146 9.77 8.38 -20.87
CA GLY A 146 8.82 7.39 -21.38
C GLY A 146 7.35 7.82 -21.38
N ASN A 147 6.99 8.96 -20.77
CA ASN A 147 5.65 9.53 -20.76
C ASN A 147 5.65 11.02 -21.14
N ASP A 148 6.64 11.45 -21.95
CA ASP A 148 6.79 12.84 -22.43
C ASP A 148 6.81 13.89 -21.30
N TRP A 149 7.38 13.51 -20.14
CA TRP A 149 7.43 14.35 -18.95
C TRP A 149 6.05 14.79 -18.45
N SER A 150 5.01 13.99 -18.69
CA SER A 150 3.64 14.30 -18.32
C SER A 150 3.44 14.32 -16.80
N TYR A 151 2.84 15.40 -16.30
CA TYR A 151 2.37 15.51 -14.93
C TYR A 151 1.01 14.83 -14.67
N GLN A 152 0.31 14.41 -15.73
CA GLN A 152 -1.01 13.79 -15.58
C GLN A 152 -0.96 12.53 -14.72
N TYR A 153 0.05 11.69 -14.92
CA TYR A 153 0.22 10.45 -14.17
C TYR A 153 0.85 10.66 -12.78
N ALA A 154 1.44 11.82 -12.53
CA ALA A 154 2.07 12.14 -11.25
C ALA A 154 1.09 12.67 -10.19
N ARG A 155 -0.20 12.73 -10.50
CA ARG A 155 -1.25 13.22 -9.61
C ARG A 155 -2.45 12.30 -9.59
N ARG A 156 -3.16 12.29 -8.48
CA ARG A 156 -4.47 11.66 -8.41
C ARG A 156 -5.51 12.53 -9.10
N GLN A 157 -6.38 11.89 -9.87
CA GLN A 157 -7.47 12.54 -10.60
C GLN A 157 -8.74 12.46 -9.76
N TRP A 158 -8.94 13.45 -8.89
CA TRP A 158 -10.06 13.47 -7.95
C TRP A 158 -11.44 13.47 -8.62
N SER A 159 -11.53 13.98 -9.85
CA SER A 159 -12.75 13.90 -10.64
C SER A 159 -13.25 12.48 -10.92
N LEU A 160 -12.36 11.48 -10.79
CA LEU A 160 -12.75 10.07 -10.93
C LEU A 160 -13.52 9.55 -9.71
N ALA A 161 -13.34 10.17 -8.53
CA ALA A 161 -14.12 9.84 -7.35
C ALA A 161 -15.61 10.21 -7.47
N ASP A 162 -15.90 11.22 -8.30
CA ASP A 162 -17.27 11.73 -8.53
C ASP A 162 -17.86 11.20 -9.85
N ASN A 163 -17.16 10.30 -10.52
CA ASN A 163 -17.61 9.73 -11.78
C ASN A 163 -18.59 8.56 -11.54
N GLU A 164 -19.87 8.78 -11.76
CA GLU A 164 -20.94 7.79 -11.54
C GLU A 164 -20.83 6.54 -12.43
N SER A 165 -19.95 6.53 -13.42
CA SER A 165 -19.76 5.39 -14.32
C SER A 165 -18.65 4.43 -13.89
N LEU A 166 -17.93 4.77 -12.82
CA LEU A 166 -16.78 3.98 -12.31
C LEU A 166 -17.09 3.30 -10.98
#